data_0526228a0403449eff5b03d6b7fc37ab
#
_entry.id   0526228a0403449eff5b03d6b7fc37ab
#
_cell.length_a   1.000
_cell.length_b   1.000
_cell.length_c   1.000
_cell.angle_alpha   90.00
_cell.angle_beta   90.00
_cell.angle_gamma   90.00
#
_symmetry.space_group_name_H-M   'P 1'
#
loop_
_entity.id
_entity.type
_entity.pdbx_description
1 polymer ?
#
loop_
_entity_poly.entity_id
_entity_poly.type
_entity_poly.pdbx_seq_one_letter_code
_entity_poly.pdbx_strand_id
1 'polypeptide(L)'
;MRQRPPDPEYLKLLRHYSKAVYKLALAARELILEEAPGAGEFVYEVYTIADHFTFTDRPGDAFVFTTTHANWVNLGFNFGSLLPDPDGLLRGEGKLIRHVRIADEADLGVPGVRELVRSAIAQAERPEGEAVKPRTVIHRAQSAKNRLPRKT
;
A
#
# COMPACT_ATOMS: atom_id res chain seq x y z
N MET A 1 -4.49 4.26 -19.59
CA MET A 1 -3.45 3.22 -19.62
C MET A 1 -3.77 2.15 -18.58
N ARG A 2 -3.68 0.89 -18.98
CA ARG A 2 -4.00 -0.22 -18.08
C ARG A 2 -2.90 -0.36 -17.01
N GLN A 3 -3.31 -0.50 -15.77
CA GLN A 3 -2.38 -0.69 -14.67
C GLN A 3 -1.82 -2.12 -14.67
N ARG A 4 -0.65 -2.30 -14.04
CA ARG A 4 -0.06 -3.62 -13.85
C ARG A 4 -1.04 -4.49 -13.05
N PRO A 5 -1.40 -5.69 -13.54
CA PRO A 5 -2.32 -6.55 -12.80
C PRO A 5 -1.71 -7.02 -11.48
N PRO A 6 -2.54 -7.31 -10.46
CA PRO A 6 -2.02 -7.84 -9.22
C PRO A 6 -1.41 -9.23 -9.41
N ASP A 7 -0.34 -9.49 -8.68
CA ASP A 7 0.33 -10.79 -8.70
C ASP A 7 -0.60 -11.87 -8.14
N PRO A 8 -0.68 -13.06 -8.76
CA PRO A 8 -1.52 -14.15 -8.28
C PRO A 8 -1.27 -14.55 -6.82
N GLU A 9 -0.03 -14.47 -6.34
CA GLU A 9 0.28 -14.77 -4.95
C GLU A 9 -0.29 -13.71 -4.00
N TYR A 10 -0.29 -12.44 -4.41
CA TYR A 10 -0.92 -11.37 -3.65
C TYR A 10 -2.43 -11.65 -3.55
N LEU A 11 -3.06 -12.01 -4.65
CA LEU A 11 -4.49 -12.35 -4.66
C LEU A 11 -4.81 -13.52 -3.73
N LYS A 12 -3.96 -14.55 -3.71
CA LYS A 12 -4.13 -15.69 -2.79
C LYS A 12 -4.08 -15.24 -1.33
N LEU A 13 -3.14 -14.36 -0.99
CA LEU A 13 -3.03 -13.83 0.37
C LEU A 13 -4.27 -13.03 0.74
N LEU A 14 -4.77 -12.20 -0.16
CA LEU A 14 -5.97 -11.39 0.09
C LEU A 14 -7.23 -12.23 0.27
N ARG A 15 -7.28 -13.45 -0.27
CA ARG A 15 -8.44 -14.34 -0.12
C ARG A 15 -8.64 -14.84 1.31
N HIS A 16 -7.68 -14.62 2.21
CA HIS A 16 -7.87 -14.90 3.63
C HIS A 16 -8.82 -13.88 4.30
N TYR A 17 -9.15 -12.80 3.61
CA TYR A 17 -10.02 -11.74 4.11
C TYR A 17 -11.41 -11.83 3.52
N SER A 18 -12.35 -11.06 4.06
CA SER A 18 -13.70 -11.00 3.50
C SER A 18 -13.65 -10.47 2.06
N LYS A 19 -14.69 -10.77 1.30
CA LYS A 19 -14.80 -10.30 -0.09
C LYS A 19 -14.76 -8.77 -0.16
N ALA A 20 -15.40 -8.10 0.82
CA ALA A 20 -15.39 -6.63 0.87
C ALA A 20 -13.99 -6.08 1.08
N VAL A 21 -13.23 -6.64 2.01
CA VAL A 21 -11.84 -6.21 2.27
C VAL A 21 -10.92 -6.56 1.10
N TYR A 22 -11.11 -7.72 0.51
CA TYR A 22 -10.38 -8.11 -0.70
C TYR A 22 -10.50 -7.04 -1.80
N LYS A 23 -11.74 -6.64 -2.09
CA LYS A 23 -12.00 -5.59 -3.10
C LYS A 23 -11.40 -4.25 -2.71
N LEU A 24 -11.48 -3.93 -1.42
CA LEU A 24 -10.97 -2.67 -0.89
C LEU A 24 -9.45 -2.57 -1.03
N ALA A 25 -8.74 -3.66 -0.73
CA ALA A 25 -7.29 -3.71 -0.89
C ALA A 25 -6.88 -3.51 -2.36
N LEU A 26 -7.60 -4.14 -3.29
CA LEU A 26 -7.34 -3.97 -4.71
C LEU A 26 -7.66 -2.55 -5.20
N ALA A 27 -8.72 -1.95 -4.68
CA ALA A 27 -9.09 -0.57 -5.03
C ALA A 27 -8.03 0.43 -4.54
N ALA A 28 -7.50 0.22 -3.33
CA ALA A 28 -6.42 1.06 -2.80
C ALA A 28 -5.15 0.93 -3.64
N ARG A 29 -4.79 -0.31 -4.00
CA ARG A 29 -3.64 -0.57 -4.89
C ARG A 29 -3.81 0.14 -6.23
N GLU A 30 -5.02 0.05 -6.81
CA GLU A 30 -5.32 0.67 -8.10
C GLU A 30 -5.12 2.19 -8.04
N LEU A 31 -5.61 2.84 -6.98
CA LEU A 31 -5.44 4.27 -6.79
C LEU A 31 -3.95 4.64 -6.74
N ILE A 32 -3.16 3.89 -5.99
CA ILE A 32 -1.71 4.14 -5.88
C ILE A 32 -1.04 4.03 -7.25
N LEU A 33 -1.33 2.96 -8.00
CA LEU A 33 -0.71 2.73 -9.31
C LEU A 33 -1.20 3.70 -10.38
N GLU A 34 -2.43 4.22 -10.27
CA GLU A 34 -2.90 5.28 -11.16
C GLU A 34 -2.03 6.53 -11.02
N GLU A 35 -1.66 6.88 -9.80
CA GLU A 35 -0.83 8.05 -9.54
C GLU A 35 0.66 7.77 -9.71
N ALA A 36 1.08 6.51 -9.54
CA ALA A 36 2.48 6.09 -9.58
C ALA A 36 2.66 4.84 -10.45
N PRO A 37 2.39 4.93 -11.76
CA PRO A 37 2.47 3.74 -12.63
C PRO A 37 3.87 3.12 -12.71
N GLY A 38 4.91 3.89 -12.41
CA GLY A 38 6.29 3.40 -12.39
C GLY A 38 6.72 2.77 -11.08
N ALA A 39 5.83 2.66 -10.08
CA ALA A 39 6.17 2.08 -8.79
C ALA A 39 6.14 0.55 -8.84
N GLY A 40 7.17 -0.06 -8.27
CA GLY A 40 7.14 -1.48 -7.94
C GLY A 40 6.54 -1.69 -6.56
N GLU A 41 6.31 -2.93 -6.20
CA GLU A 41 5.71 -3.25 -4.91
C GLU A 41 6.39 -4.43 -4.24
N PHE A 42 6.50 -4.35 -2.91
CA PHE A 42 7.02 -5.40 -2.05
C PHE A 42 5.90 -5.80 -1.11
N VAL A 43 5.42 -7.03 -1.26
CA VAL A 43 4.31 -7.58 -0.48
C VAL A 43 4.88 -8.44 0.65
N TYR A 44 4.42 -8.20 1.87
CA TYR A 44 4.87 -8.93 3.06
C TYR A 44 3.70 -9.60 3.76
N GLU A 45 3.86 -10.89 4.04
CA GLU A 45 2.95 -11.62 4.93
C GLU A 45 3.52 -11.53 6.35
N VAL A 46 2.92 -10.66 7.17
CA VAL A 46 3.40 -10.39 8.54
C VAL A 46 2.22 -10.34 9.51
N TYR A 47 1.48 -11.44 9.66
CA TYR A 47 0.19 -11.54 10.34
C TYR A 47 -0.92 -10.66 9.75
N THR A 48 -0.59 -9.66 9.00
CA THR A 48 -1.45 -8.96 8.02
C THR A 48 -0.77 -9.07 6.67
N ILE A 49 -1.35 -8.45 5.65
CA ILE A 49 -0.68 -8.28 4.36
C ILE A 49 -0.30 -6.81 4.25
N ALA A 50 0.98 -6.55 4.11
CA ALA A 50 1.51 -5.21 3.84
C ALA A 50 2.01 -5.18 2.40
N ASP A 51 1.68 -4.13 1.65
CA ASP A 51 2.14 -3.91 0.29
C ASP A 51 2.79 -2.54 0.20
N HIS A 52 4.11 -2.52 0.00
CA HIS A 52 4.92 -1.30 -0.01
C HIS A 52 5.30 -0.91 -1.43
N PHE A 53 5.14 0.36 -1.77
CA PHE A 53 5.39 0.88 -3.11
C PHE A 53 6.64 1.75 -3.14
N THR A 54 7.49 1.54 -4.14
CA THR A 54 8.76 2.26 -4.28
C THR A 54 9.10 2.46 -5.75
N PHE A 55 9.82 3.53 -6.06
CA PHE A 55 10.35 3.76 -7.41
C PHE A 55 11.76 3.18 -7.59
N THR A 56 12.37 2.70 -6.52
CA THR A 56 13.66 2.03 -6.56
C THR A 56 13.43 0.52 -6.42
N ASP A 57 14.49 -0.26 -6.37
CA ASP A 57 14.38 -1.70 -6.11
C ASP A 57 14.63 -2.04 -4.64
N ARG A 58 14.57 -1.03 -3.75
CA ARG A 58 14.83 -1.20 -2.33
C ARG A 58 13.57 -0.94 -1.51
N PRO A 59 13.14 -1.92 -0.67
CA PRO A 59 11.96 -1.73 0.17
C PRO A 59 12.06 -0.54 1.13
N GLY A 60 13.28 -0.21 1.58
CA GLY A 60 13.52 0.92 2.48
C GLY A 60 13.20 2.28 1.86
N ASP A 61 13.06 2.34 0.54
CA ASP A 61 12.70 3.57 -0.16
C ASP A 61 11.19 3.70 -0.42
N ALA A 62 10.39 2.84 0.21
CA ALA A 62 8.94 2.89 0.05
C ALA A 62 8.38 4.22 0.52
N PHE A 63 7.38 4.74 -0.19
CA PHE A 63 6.76 6.03 0.12
C PHE A 63 5.30 5.90 0.53
N VAL A 64 4.63 4.87 0.05
CA VAL A 64 3.22 4.56 0.34
C VAL A 64 3.10 3.06 0.55
N PHE A 65 2.22 2.66 1.43
CA PHE A 65 1.93 1.23 1.64
C PHE A 65 0.47 1.02 1.98
N THR A 66 0.01 -0.22 1.85
CA THR A 66 -1.28 -0.64 2.39
C THR A 66 -1.05 -1.74 3.41
N THR A 67 -1.90 -1.77 4.45
CA THR A 67 -2.00 -2.94 5.33
C THR A 67 -3.45 -3.38 5.35
N THR A 68 -3.67 -4.69 5.21
CA THR A 68 -5.01 -5.27 5.10
C THR A 68 -5.42 -5.87 6.44
N HIS A 69 -6.55 -5.44 6.97
CA HIS A 69 -7.08 -5.86 8.26
C HIS A 69 -8.44 -6.54 8.09
N ALA A 70 -9.00 -7.08 9.19
CA ALA A 70 -10.22 -7.86 9.10
C ALA A 70 -11.40 -7.08 8.49
N ASN A 71 -11.52 -5.78 8.81
CA ASN A 71 -12.67 -4.96 8.40
C ASN A 71 -12.32 -3.68 7.66
N TRP A 72 -11.03 -3.42 7.40
CA TRP A 72 -10.59 -2.21 6.71
C TRP A 72 -9.21 -2.41 6.11
N VAL A 73 -8.80 -1.44 5.31
CA VAL A 73 -7.43 -1.34 4.79
C VAL A 73 -6.86 -0.01 5.27
N ASN A 74 -5.63 0.01 5.74
CA ASN A 74 -4.92 1.26 5.99
C ASN A 74 -4.15 1.64 4.74
N LEU A 75 -4.30 2.88 4.30
CA LEU A 75 -3.45 3.49 3.30
C LEU A 75 -2.39 4.28 4.05
N GLY A 76 -1.16 3.79 4.04
CA GLY A 76 -0.09 4.31 4.86
C GLY A 76 0.93 5.14 4.08
N PHE A 77 1.58 6.04 4.79
CA PHE A 77 2.59 6.94 4.23
C PHE A 77 3.83 6.86 5.11
N ASN A 78 4.92 6.39 4.52
CA ASN A 78 6.17 6.14 5.25
C ASN A 78 6.73 7.40 5.93
N PHE A 79 6.49 8.56 5.31
CA PHE A 79 6.90 9.86 5.83
C PHE A 79 5.70 10.77 6.04
N GLY A 80 4.59 10.18 6.51
CA GLY A 80 3.31 10.86 6.62
C GLY A 80 3.31 12.10 7.47
N SER A 81 4.13 12.14 8.54
CA SER A 81 4.22 13.33 9.40
C SER A 81 4.78 14.55 8.68
N LEU A 82 5.42 14.35 7.53
CA LEU A 82 6.01 15.42 6.72
C LEU A 82 5.11 15.86 5.56
N LEU A 83 3.95 15.22 5.40
CA LEU A 83 3.03 15.55 4.32
C LEU A 83 2.08 16.66 4.74
N PRO A 84 1.70 17.57 3.81
CA PRO A 84 0.62 18.51 4.08
C PRO A 84 -0.69 17.74 4.22
N ASP A 85 -1.44 18.03 5.26
CA ASP A 85 -2.71 17.36 5.57
C ASP A 85 -3.75 18.41 5.96
N PRO A 86 -4.17 19.26 4.99
CA PRO A 86 -5.06 20.36 5.30
C PRO A 86 -6.44 19.92 5.80
N ASP A 87 -6.87 18.70 5.41
CA ASP A 87 -8.19 18.19 5.80
C ASP A 87 -8.14 17.32 7.08
N GLY A 88 -6.97 17.14 7.67
CA GLY A 88 -6.82 16.36 8.90
C GLY A 88 -7.16 14.90 8.76
N LEU A 89 -6.81 14.28 7.64
CA LEU A 89 -7.15 12.89 7.32
C LEU A 89 -6.19 11.88 7.94
N LEU A 90 -4.95 12.28 8.18
CA LEU A 90 -3.91 11.36 8.64
C LEU A 90 -4.06 11.04 10.12
N ARG A 91 -3.88 9.75 10.42
CA ARG A 91 -3.90 9.20 11.79
C ARG A 91 -2.55 8.57 12.10
N GLY A 92 -2.24 8.49 13.39
CA GLY A 92 -1.03 7.86 13.87
C GLY A 92 -0.24 8.79 14.77
N GLU A 93 0.58 8.19 15.63
CA GLU A 93 1.36 8.92 16.65
C GLU A 93 2.86 8.70 16.51
N GLY A 94 3.28 7.83 15.57
CA GLY A 94 4.68 7.56 15.36
C GLY A 94 5.44 8.78 14.86
N LYS A 95 6.74 8.66 14.81
CA LYS A 95 7.61 9.78 14.43
C LYS A 95 7.45 10.17 12.96
N LEU A 96 7.26 9.19 12.07
CA LEU A 96 7.18 9.43 10.63
C LEU A 96 5.91 8.86 10.00
N ILE A 97 5.52 7.64 10.34
CA ILE A 97 4.44 6.94 9.66
C ILE A 97 3.08 7.50 10.06
N ARG A 98 2.24 7.73 9.05
CA ARG A 98 0.82 8.09 9.22
C ARG A 98 -0.01 7.25 8.27
N HIS A 99 -1.31 7.18 8.52
CA HIS A 99 -2.21 6.42 7.65
C HIS A 99 -3.60 7.04 7.59
N VAL A 100 -4.33 6.68 6.53
CA VAL A 100 -5.76 6.95 6.40
C VAL A 100 -6.46 5.58 6.48
N ARG A 101 -7.47 5.46 7.33
CA ARG A 101 -8.27 4.23 7.40
C ARG A 101 -9.31 4.21 6.29
N ILE A 102 -9.30 3.17 5.49
CA ILE A 102 -10.23 2.96 4.39
C ILE A 102 -11.18 1.83 4.80
N ALA A 103 -12.40 2.18 5.19
CA ALA A 103 -13.41 1.21 5.62
C ALA A 103 -14.35 0.82 4.48
N ASP A 104 -14.50 1.68 3.47
CA ASP A 104 -15.25 1.37 2.25
C ASP A 104 -14.65 2.16 1.07
N GLU A 105 -15.11 1.85 -0.15
CA GLU A 105 -14.54 2.49 -1.34
C GLU A 105 -14.80 3.99 -1.41
N ALA A 106 -15.86 4.49 -0.77
CA ALA A 106 -16.13 5.92 -0.73
C ALA A 106 -15.01 6.69 -0.03
N ASP A 107 -14.34 6.06 0.94
CA ASP A 107 -13.20 6.68 1.62
C ASP A 107 -12.05 6.97 0.66
N LEU A 108 -11.85 6.11 -0.35
CA LEU A 108 -10.83 6.35 -1.38
C LEU A 108 -11.20 7.49 -2.32
N GLY A 109 -12.49 7.81 -2.41
CA GLY A 109 -13.00 8.90 -3.23
C GLY A 109 -12.91 10.28 -2.58
N VAL A 110 -12.52 10.35 -1.31
CA VAL A 110 -12.32 11.63 -0.63
C VAL A 110 -11.14 12.36 -1.30
N PRO A 111 -11.33 13.58 -1.82
CA PRO A 111 -10.28 14.25 -2.63
C PRO A 111 -8.92 14.36 -1.94
N GLY A 112 -8.90 14.61 -0.64
CA GLY A 112 -7.67 14.74 0.12
C GLY A 112 -6.82 13.47 0.15
N VAL A 113 -7.44 12.30 -0.02
CA VAL A 113 -6.72 11.01 -0.02
C VAL A 113 -5.79 10.94 -1.23
N ARG A 114 -6.29 11.23 -2.42
CA ARG A 114 -5.47 11.22 -3.64
C ARG A 114 -4.39 12.29 -3.58
N GLU A 115 -4.69 13.44 -2.99
CA GLU A 115 -3.70 14.51 -2.82
C GLU A 115 -2.55 14.09 -1.90
N LEU A 116 -2.85 13.34 -0.84
CA LEU A 116 -1.80 12.79 0.03
C LEU A 116 -0.88 11.83 -0.74
N VAL A 117 -1.47 10.97 -1.58
CA VAL A 117 -0.68 10.07 -2.43
C VAL A 117 0.23 10.85 -3.37
N ARG A 118 -0.30 11.88 -4.02
CA ARG A 118 0.49 12.75 -4.90
C ARG A 118 1.62 13.46 -4.17
N SER A 119 1.37 13.94 -2.96
CA SER A 119 2.40 14.57 -2.12
C SER A 119 3.49 13.59 -1.76
N ALA A 120 3.13 12.35 -1.40
CA ALA A 120 4.09 11.31 -1.09
C ALA A 120 4.95 10.96 -2.31
N ILE A 121 4.34 10.88 -3.50
CA ILE A 121 5.06 10.63 -4.75
C ILE A 121 6.08 11.73 -5.02
N ALA A 122 5.72 12.99 -4.78
CA ALA A 122 6.61 14.12 -5.01
C ALA A 122 7.85 14.09 -4.11
N GLN A 123 7.74 13.47 -2.94
CA GLN A 123 8.84 13.36 -1.96
C GLN A 123 9.57 12.02 -2.01
N ALA A 124 9.10 11.09 -2.86
CA ALA A 124 9.64 9.74 -2.91
C ALA A 124 11.06 9.70 -3.45
N GLU A 125 11.86 8.75 -2.92
CA GLU A 125 13.18 8.47 -3.45
C GLU A 125 13.09 7.96 -4.87
N ARG A 126 14.00 8.42 -5.71
CA ARG A 126 14.12 7.99 -7.10
C ARG A 126 15.44 7.25 -7.31
N PRO A 127 15.51 6.32 -8.28
CA PRO A 127 16.78 5.66 -8.56
C PRO A 127 17.79 6.66 -9.12
N GLU A 128 19.06 6.43 -8.79
CA GLU A 128 20.14 7.15 -9.44
C GLU A 128 20.34 6.53 -10.83
N GLY A 129 20.32 7.35 -11.87
CA GLY A 129 20.45 6.87 -13.26
C GLY A 129 19.12 6.42 -13.85
N GLU A 130 19.08 5.27 -14.51
CA GLU A 130 17.90 4.80 -15.22
C GLU A 130 16.76 4.39 -14.29
N ALA A 131 15.53 4.57 -14.76
CA ALA A 131 14.34 4.11 -14.05
C ALA A 131 14.38 2.59 -13.85
N VAL A 132 13.97 2.15 -12.67
CA VAL A 132 13.85 0.74 -12.36
C VAL A 132 12.53 0.21 -12.94
N LYS A 133 12.60 -0.96 -13.60
CA LYS A 133 11.39 -1.60 -14.11
C LYS A 133 10.49 -2.03 -12.95
N PRO A 134 9.23 -1.57 -12.91
CA PRO A 134 8.34 -1.95 -11.82
C PRO A 134 8.03 -3.44 -11.82
N ARG A 135 8.04 -4.03 -10.63
CA ARG A 135 7.75 -5.46 -10.44
C ARG A 135 7.13 -5.67 -9.05
N THR A 136 6.58 -6.85 -8.86
CA THR A 136 6.03 -7.26 -7.57
C THR A 136 6.92 -8.34 -6.97
N VAL A 137 7.34 -8.14 -5.73
CA VAL A 137 8.12 -9.11 -4.95
C VAL A 137 7.29 -9.53 -3.76
N ILE A 138 7.12 -10.84 -3.57
CA ILE A 138 6.32 -11.39 -2.48
C ILE A 138 7.23 -12.02 -1.43
N HIS A 139 7.11 -11.55 -0.20
CA HIS A 139 7.81 -12.11 0.96
C HIS A 139 6.81 -12.85 1.84
N ARG A 140 6.85 -14.18 1.82
CA ARG A 140 6.00 -15.01 2.65
C ARG A 140 6.54 -15.05 4.08
N ALA A 141 5.63 -15.23 5.05
CA ALA A 141 6.01 -15.33 6.45
C ALA A 141 6.94 -16.52 6.69
N GLN A 142 8.00 -16.29 7.45
CA GLN A 142 8.97 -17.33 7.79
C GLN A 142 8.65 -18.04 9.09
N SER A 143 7.81 -17.43 9.95
CA SER A 143 7.37 -18.06 11.20
C SER A 143 5.87 -18.32 11.15
N ALA A 144 5.44 -19.40 11.82
CA ALA A 144 4.03 -19.82 11.83
C ALA A 144 3.11 -18.73 12.39
N LYS A 145 3.56 -17.98 13.40
CA LYS A 145 2.74 -16.94 14.04
C LYS A 145 2.44 -15.75 13.12
N ASN A 146 3.29 -15.53 12.09
CA ASN A 146 3.11 -14.43 11.16
C ASN A 146 2.39 -14.85 9.88
N ARG A 147 2.08 -16.14 9.74
CA ARG A 147 1.31 -16.60 8.59
C ARG A 147 -0.16 -16.29 8.80
N LEU A 148 -0.83 -15.98 7.69
CA LEU A 148 -2.26 -15.85 7.71
C LEU A 148 -2.90 -17.21 7.97
N PRO A 149 -4.06 -17.27 8.67
CA PRO A 149 -4.75 -18.54 8.89
C PRO A 149 -5.18 -19.16 7.56
N ARG A 150 -5.19 -20.49 7.50
CA ARG A 150 -5.70 -21.17 6.33
C ARG A 150 -7.19 -20.88 6.19
N LYS A 151 -7.62 -20.66 4.95
CA LYS A 151 -9.03 -20.51 4.65
C LYS A 151 -9.69 -21.88 4.80
N THR A 152 -10.69 -21.95 5.65
CA THR A 152 -11.48 -23.18 5.84
C THR A 152 -12.70 -23.20 4.93
#